data_0c72ef77840aba4cd4f387f1bc4230a8
#
_entry.id   0c72ef77840aba4cd4f387f1bc4230a8
#
_cell.length_a   1.000
_cell.length_b   1.000
_cell.length_c   1.000
_cell.angle_alpha   90.00
_cell.angle_beta   90.00
_cell.angle_gamma   90.00
#
_symmetry.space_group_name_H-M   'P 1'
#
loop_
_entity.id
_entity.type
_entity.pdbx_description
1 polymer ?
#
loop_
_entity_poly.entity_id
_entity_poly.type
_entity_poly.pdbx_seq_one_letter_code
_entity_poly.pdbx_strand_id
1 'polypeptide(L)'
;QIVLSQKAEVSSQNTLEDPNFEFEHLWGADNAKDRKYDISVSQSFDFPSLYVQRNKIGNFKRTLYDGQQAVLRQQILLQAKELCLQVIYLNRCIRLGNERQAAADELVKLYRERLTSGDANILDVNKIEIEQLNITTSNIQRRNELAACLAQLQALNGGEPLNLAESALTEYSDRELPASFDDLKEQALQSDPELQMLRQENQIAGKE
;
A
#
# COMPACT_ATOMS: atom_id res chain seq x y z
N GLN A 1 -3.27 8.24 -8.94
CA GLN A 1 -4.21 9.33 -9.27
C GLN A 1 -4.00 10.55 -8.36
N ILE A 2 -3.90 10.38 -7.03
CA ILE A 2 -3.72 11.49 -6.07
C ILE A 2 -2.46 12.33 -6.39
N VAL A 3 -1.32 11.68 -6.65
CA VAL A 3 -0.07 12.39 -6.99
C VAL A 3 -0.19 13.19 -8.30
N LEU A 4 -0.93 12.67 -9.27
CA LEU A 4 -1.17 13.39 -10.54
C LEU A 4 -2.04 14.62 -10.34
N SER A 5 -3.08 14.54 -9.50
CA SER A 5 -3.91 15.70 -9.18
C SER A 5 -3.14 16.78 -8.41
N GLN A 6 -2.32 16.38 -7.44
CA GLN A 6 -1.45 17.30 -6.70
C GLN A 6 -0.43 18.01 -7.60
N LYS A 7 0.17 17.30 -8.56
CA LYS A 7 1.08 17.90 -9.55
C LYS A 7 0.36 18.88 -10.48
N ALA A 8 -0.88 18.57 -10.87
CA ALA A 8 -1.70 19.47 -11.69
C ALA A 8 -2.07 20.74 -10.90
N GLU A 9 -2.42 20.62 -9.63
CA GLU A 9 -2.72 21.74 -8.74
C GLU A 9 -1.51 22.66 -8.57
N VAL A 10 -0.31 22.14 -8.36
CA VAL A 10 0.91 22.96 -8.32
C VAL A 10 1.14 23.72 -9.64
N SER A 11 0.73 23.16 -10.78
CA SER A 11 0.87 23.83 -12.06
C SER A 11 -0.11 25.00 -12.21
N SER A 12 -1.31 24.89 -11.63
CA SER A 12 -2.33 25.93 -11.69
C SER A 12 -2.06 27.13 -10.77
N GLN A 13 -1.23 26.96 -9.75
CA GLN A 13 -0.90 28.03 -8.78
C GLN A 13 -0.01 29.16 -9.34
N ASN A 14 0.58 28.97 -10.52
CA ASN A 14 1.45 29.97 -11.16
C ASN A 14 0.83 30.53 -12.43
N THR A 15 -0.49 30.72 -12.45
CA THR A 15 -1.23 31.40 -13.53
C THR A 15 -1.37 32.86 -13.23
N LEU A 16 -1.58 33.66 -14.28
CA LEU A 16 -2.01 35.05 -14.15
C LEU A 16 -3.41 35.10 -13.52
N GLU A 17 -3.67 36.10 -12.70
CA GLU A 17 -5.02 36.34 -12.22
C GLU A 17 -5.95 36.57 -13.41
N ASP A 18 -7.20 36.13 -13.28
CA ASP A 18 -8.19 36.33 -14.33
C ASP A 18 -8.50 37.81 -14.53
N PRO A 19 -8.69 38.28 -15.78
CA PRO A 19 -9.10 39.65 -16.02
C PRO A 19 -10.50 39.88 -15.44
N ASN A 20 -10.64 40.99 -14.72
CA ASN A 20 -11.93 41.42 -14.20
C ASN A 20 -12.61 42.33 -15.22
N PHE A 21 -13.81 41.95 -15.63
CA PHE A 21 -14.69 42.74 -16.50
C PHE A 21 -15.82 43.31 -15.66
N GLU A 22 -15.89 44.61 -15.57
CA GLU A 22 -16.96 45.31 -14.88
C GLU A 22 -17.75 46.14 -15.89
N PHE A 23 -19.08 45.93 -15.90
CA PHE A 23 -20.01 46.65 -16.71
C PHE A 23 -21.01 47.34 -15.79
N GLU A 24 -20.98 48.66 -15.76
CA GLU A 24 -21.89 49.48 -14.96
C GLU A 24 -22.82 50.28 -15.86
N HIS A 25 -24.12 50.20 -15.60
CA HIS A 25 -25.15 50.98 -16.27
C HIS A 25 -25.84 51.89 -15.27
N LEU A 26 -25.57 53.18 -15.39
CA LEU A 26 -26.13 54.20 -14.51
C LEU A 26 -27.34 54.87 -15.19
N TRP A 27 -28.45 54.90 -14.46
CA TRP A 27 -29.67 55.59 -14.89
C TRP A 27 -29.73 56.96 -14.22
N GLY A 28 -29.94 58.03 -15.02
CA GLY A 28 -30.15 59.36 -14.46
C GLY A 28 -31.46 59.47 -13.69
N ALA A 29 -31.43 60.16 -12.56
CA ALA A 29 -32.57 60.22 -11.63
C ALA A 29 -33.76 61.03 -12.13
N ASP A 30 -33.60 61.95 -13.13
CA ASP A 30 -34.62 62.90 -13.47
C ASP A 30 -35.10 62.94 -14.95
N ASN A 31 -34.37 62.33 -15.87
CA ASN A 31 -34.80 62.21 -17.27
C ASN A 31 -34.19 60.93 -17.92
N ALA A 32 -35.05 60.20 -18.60
CA ALA A 32 -34.65 58.93 -19.31
C ALA A 32 -33.62 59.12 -20.46
N LYS A 33 -33.06 60.31 -20.62
CA LYS A 33 -32.09 60.65 -21.66
C LYS A 33 -30.64 60.56 -21.21
N ASP A 34 -30.34 60.62 -19.91
CA ASP A 34 -28.97 60.52 -19.41
C ASP A 34 -28.66 59.06 -18.97
N ARG A 35 -28.32 58.28 -19.96
CA ARG A 35 -27.80 56.93 -19.73
C ARG A 35 -26.28 56.95 -19.82
N LYS A 36 -25.59 56.55 -18.76
CA LYS A 36 -24.13 56.42 -18.76
C LYS A 36 -23.78 54.92 -18.67
N TYR A 37 -22.94 54.50 -19.58
CA TYR A 37 -22.36 53.15 -19.57
C TYR A 37 -20.90 53.31 -19.17
N ASP A 38 -20.48 52.54 -18.20
CA ASP A 38 -19.08 52.44 -17.80
C ASP A 38 -18.63 51.00 -18.01
N ILE A 39 -17.55 50.82 -18.75
CA ILE A 39 -16.96 49.52 -19.04
C ILE A 39 -15.52 49.59 -18.56
N SER A 40 -15.20 48.84 -17.55
CA SER A 40 -13.83 48.71 -17.07
C SER A 40 -13.29 47.28 -17.26
N VAL A 41 -12.05 47.21 -17.68
CA VAL A 41 -11.30 45.96 -17.77
C VAL A 41 -10.04 46.14 -16.95
N SER A 42 -9.90 45.37 -15.90
CA SER A 42 -8.72 45.44 -15.05
C SER A 42 -8.05 44.08 -14.95
N GLN A 43 -6.73 44.06 -15.02
CA GLN A 43 -5.93 42.85 -14.79
C GLN A 43 -4.76 43.21 -13.90
N SER A 44 -4.60 42.41 -12.82
CA SER A 44 -3.47 42.53 -11.90
C SER A 44 -2.31 41.68 -12.38
N PHE A 45 -1.12 42.18 -12.20
CA PHE A 45 0.11 41.48 -12.48
C PHE A 45 0.98 41.54 -11.24
N ASP A 46 1.40 40.36 -10.72
CA ASP A 46 2.42 40.31 -9.71
C ASP A 46 3.80 40.67 -10.28
N PHE A 47 4.72 41.07 -9.42
CA PHE A 47 6.08 41.38 -9.86
C PHE A 47 6.74 40.14 -10.50
N PRO A 48 7.42 40.26 -11.65
CA PRO A 48 7.93 39.12 -12.41
C PRO A 48 8.80 38.11 -11.60
N SER A 49 9.53 38.58 -10.59
CA SER A 49 10.31 37.75 -9.72
C SER A 49 9.48 36.74 -8.90
N LEU A 50 8.23 37.09 -8.56
CA LEU A 50 7.33 36.20 -7.82
C LEU A 50 6.92 34.99 -8.67
N TYR A 51 6.65 35.19 -9.96
CA TYR A 51 6.35 34.07 -10.87
C TYR A 51 7.54 33.11 -11.01
N VAL A 52 8.76 33.64 -11.06
CA VAL A 52 9.98 32.81 -11.09
C VAL A 52 10.16 32.04 -9.80
N GLN A 53 9.90 32.64 -8.66
CA GLN A 53 10.03 32.00 -7.34
C GLN A 53 8.94 30.93 -7.14
N ARG A 54 7.68 31.25 -7.48
CA ARG A 54 6.57 30.29 -7.46
C ARG A 54 6.86 29.06 -8.35
N ASN A 55 7.45 29.30 -9.54
CA ASN A 55 7.83 28.19 -10.43
C ASN A 55 8.93 27.30 -9.83
N LYS A 56 9.94 27.90 -9.17
CA LYS A 56 10.97 27.13 -8.47
C LYS A 56 10.37 26.27 -7.34
N ILE A 57 9.53 26.87 -6.49
CA ILE A 57 8.83 26.16 -5.42
C ILE A 57 7.93 25.06 -6.01
N GLY A 58 7.20 25.35 -7.08
CA GLY A 58 6.38 24.36 -7.78
C GLY A 58 7.19 23.15 -8.28
N ASN A 59 8.38 23.39 -8.81
CA ASN A 59 9.26 22.29 -9.24
C ASN A 59 9.75 21.44 -8.07
N PHE A 60 10.09 22.04 -6.93
CA PHE A 60 10.45 21.30 -5.72
C PHE A 60 9.27 20.47 -5.19
N LYS A 61 8.06 21.05 -5.15
CA LYS A 61 6.84 20.31 -4.74
C LYS A 61 6.56 19.12 -5.66
N ARG A 62 6.74 19.26 -6.98
CA ARG A 62 6.60 18.12 -7.92
C ARG A 62 7.61 17.02 -7.62
N THR A 63 8.87 17.39 -7.34
CA THR A 63 9.90 16.40 -6.98
C THR A 63 9.60 15.72 -5.64
N LEU A 64 9.03 16.46 -4.67
CA LEU A 64 8.57 15.89 -3.41
C LEU A 64 7.45 14.85 -3.63
N TYR A 65 6.48 15.14 -4.49
CA TYR A 65 5.41 14.19 -4.82
C TYR A 65 5.94 12.93 -5.53
N ASP A 66 6.98 13.06 -6.36
CA ASP A 66 7.67 11.90 -6.94
C ASP A 66 8.34 11.04 -5.84
N GLY A 67 8.96 11.70 -4.85
CA GLY A 67 9.51 11.04 -3.67
C GLY A 67 8.46 10.28 -2.87
N GLN A 68 7.32 10.92 -2.59
CA GLN A 68 6.20 10.28 -1.89
C GLN A 68 5.65 9.06 -2.64
N GLN A 69 5.56 9.15 -3.96
CA GLN A 69 5.17 8.01 -4.80
C GLN A 69 6.18 6.86 -4.71
N ALA A 70 7.48 7.17 -4.69
CA ALA A 70 8.53 6.16 -4.56
C ALA A 70 8.48 5.45 -3.19
N VAL A 71 8.27 6.20 -2.09
CA VAL A 71 8.09 5.66 -0.74
C VAL A 71 6.87 4.73 -0.68
N LEU A 72 5.72 5.19 -1.16
CA LEU A 72 4.49 4.39 -1.18
C LEU A 72 4.68 3.10 -1.98
N ARG A 73 5.32 3.20 -3.15
CA ARG A 73 5.62 2.03 -3.98
C ARG A 73 6.50 1.02 -3.24
N GLN A 74 7.52 1.49 -2.53
CA GLN A 74 8.41 0.64 -1.74
C GLN A 74 7.66 -0.07 -0.62
N GLN A 75 6.77 0.65 0.11
CA GLN A 75 5.95 0.09 1.17
C GLN A 75 5.01 -1.01 0.64
N ILE A 76 4.31 -0.75 -0.47
CA ILE A 76 3.42 -1.75 -1.10
C ILE A 76 4.22 -2.99 -1.53
N LEU A 77 5.40 -2.81 -2.14
CA LEU A 77 6.25 -3.93 -2.55
C LEU A 77 6.77 -4.73 -1.36
N LEU A 78 7.13 -4.07 -0.24
CA LEU A 78 7.53 -4.74 0.99
C LEU A 78 6.39 -5.58 1.55
N GLN A 79 5.21 -4.97 1.71
CA GLN A 79 4.02 -5.66 2.20
C GLN A 79 3.64 -6.85 1.30
N ALA A 80 3.71 -6.71 -0.02
CA ALA A 80 3.45 -7.81 -0.95
C ALA A 80 4.46 -8.95 -0.78
N LYS A 81 5.76 -8.65 -0.59
CA LYS A 81 6.78 -9.66 -0.33
C LYS A 81 6.56 -10.39 0.98
N GLU A 82 6.23 -9.68 2.05
CA GLU A 82 5.90 -10.28 3.36
C GLU A 82 4.72 -11.22 3.25
N LEU A 83 3.64 -10.81 2.59
CA LEU A 83 2.47 -11.67 2.37
C LEU A 83 2.81 -12.89 1.51
N CYS A 84 3.63 -12.75 0.46
CA CYS A 84 4.09 -13.90 -0.34
C CYS A 84 4.90 -14.90 0.50
N LEU A 85 5.80 -14.42 1.36
CA LEU A 85 6.56 -15.29 2.29
C LEU A 85 5.63 -16.01 3.27
N GLN A 86 4.61 -15.30 3.77
CA GLN A 86 3.62 -15.87 4.68
C GLN A 86 2.77 -16.95 3.98
N VAL A 87 2.38 -16.73 2.72
CA VAL A 87 1.68 -17.75 1.91
C VAL A 87 2.53 -19.00 1.73
N ILE A 88 3.83 -18.86 1.41
CA ILE A 88 4.76 -20.01 1.31
C ILE A 88 4.83 -20.76 2.64
N TYR A 89 4.98 -20.06 3.75
CA TYR A 89 5.02 -20.63 5.08
C TYR A 89 3.73 -21.42 5.40
N LEU A 90 2.57 -20.80 5.19
CA LEU A 90 1.28 -21.42 5.48
C LEU A 90 1.02 -22.65 4.60
N ASN A 91 1.38 -22.61 3.32
CA ASN A 91 1.27 -23.78 2.43
C ASN A 91 2.11 -24.96 2.93
N ARG A 92 3.33 -24.71 3.39
CA ARG A 92 4.19 -25.74 3.99
C ARG A 92 3.59 -26.29 5.29
N CYS A 93 3.09 -25.41 6.15
CA CYS A 93 2.44 -25.80 7.41
C CYS A 93 1.18 -26.63 7.18
N ILE A 94 0.36 -26.28 6.18
CA ILE A 94 -0.86 -27.02 5.83
C ILE A 94 -0.49 -28.40 5.27
N ARG A 95 0.54 -28.51 4.42
CA ARG A 95 1.01 -29.79 3.91
C ARG A 95 1.42 -30.72 5.05
N LEU A 96 2.30 -30.26 5.95
CA LEU A 96 2.72 -31.02 7.12
C LEU A 96 1.55 -31.33 8.05
N GLY A 97 0.63 -30.39 8.22
CA GLY A 97 -0.58 -30.57 9.01
C GLY A 97 -1.50 -31.67 8.44
N ASN A 98 -1.64 -31.74 7.11
CA ASN A 98 -2.40 -32.81 6.45
C ASN A 98 -1.76 -34.19 6.64
N GLU A 99 -0.43 -34.30 6.58
CA GLU A 99 0.30 -35.54 6.85
C GLU A 99 0.09 -35.99 8.31
N ARG A 100 0.20 -35.04 9.26
CA ARG A 100 -0.07 -35.35 10.69
C ARG A 100 -1.52 -35.74 10.93
N GLN A 101 -2.47 -35.11 10.22
CA GLN A 101 -3.88 -35.46 10.35
C GLN A 101 -4.16 -36.88 9.85
N ALA A 102 -3.62 -37.25 8.70
CA ALA A 102 -3.75 -38.62 8.18
C ALA A 102 -3.21 -39.66 9.17
N ALA A 103 -2.04 -39.41 9.76
CA ALA A 103 -1.47 -40.30 10.79
C ALA A 103 -2.34 -40.38 12.08
N ALA A 104 -2.92 -39.23 12.50
CA ALA A 104 -3.82 -39.19 13.64
C ALA A 104 -5.13 -39.98 13.38
N ASP A 105 -5.68 -39.86 12.17
CA ASP A 105 -6.89 -40.58 11.74
C ASP A 105 -6.67 -42.10 11.77
N GLU A 106 -5.52 -42.55 11.27
CA GLU A 106 -5.12 -43.97 11.34
C GLU A 106 -4.96 -44.46 12.80
N LEU A 107 -4.35 -43.60 13.63
CA LEU A 107 -4.15 -43.92 15.04
C LEU A 107 -5.46 -44.05 15.82
N VAL A 108 -6.41 -43.11 15.58
CA VAL A 108 -7.75 -43.17 16.16
C VAL A 108 -8.45 -44.48 15.76
N LYS A 109 -8.38 -44.86 14.49
CA LYS A 109 -8.98 -46.11 14.00
C LYS A 109 -8.39 -47.33 14.70
N LEU A 110 -7.06 -47.40 14.79
CA LEU A 110 -6.36 -48.48 15.44
C LEU A 110 -6.75 -48.63 16.93
N TYR A 111 -6.81 -47.49 17.65
CA TYR A 111 -7.15 -47.54 19.08
C TYR A 111 -8.63 -47.87 19.34
N ARG A 112 -9.54 -47.46 18.44
CA ARG A 112 -10.95 -47.93 18.51
C ARG A 112 -11.08 -49.43 18.28
N GLU A 113 -10.34 -50.00 17.35
CA GLU A 113 -10.28 -51.43 17.12
C GLU A 113 -9.75 -52.17 18.35
N ARG A 114 -8.67 -51.65 18.97
CA ARG A 114 -8.12 -52.22 20.22
C ARG A 114 -9.07 -52.11 21.41
N LEU A 115 -9.86 -51.04 21.49
CA LEU A 115 -10.87 -50.90 22.52
C LEU A 115 -11.95 -51.96 22.38
N THR A 116 -12.36 -52.29 21.15
CA THR A 116 -13.37 -53.34 20.90
C THR A 116 -12.84 -54.74 21.20
N SER A 117 -11.54 -55.00 21.03
CA SER A 117 -10.88 -56.25 21.42
C SER A 117 -10.51 -56.34 22.91
N GLY A 118 -10.68 -55.27 23.67
CA GLY A 118 -10.34 -55.20 25.08
C GLY A 118 -8.85 -54.90 25.37
N ASP A 119 -8.07 -54.59 24.35
CA ASP A 119 -6.62 -54.33 24.43
C ASP A 119 -6.26 -52.86 24.64
N ALA A 120 -7.24 -51.96 24.72
CA ALA A 120 -7.06 -50.54 25.01
C ALA A 120 -8.10 -50.01 25.99
N ASN A 121 -7.74 -48.90 26.66
CA ASN A 121 -8.64 -48.23 27.58
C ASN A 121 -9.33 -47.06 26.85
N ILE A 122 -10.60 -46.79 27.23
CA ILE A 122 -11.36 -45.68 26.72
C ILE A 122 -10.66 -44.34 26.93
N LEU A 123 -9.90 -44.15 28.00
CA LEU A 123 -9.12 -42.94 28.25
C LEU A 123 -8.02 -42.71 27.22
N ASP A 124 -7.42 -43.81 26.71
CA ASP A 124 -6.38 -43.72 25.69
C ASP A 124 -6.99 -43.34 24.34
N VAL A 125 -8.16 -43.88 24.00
CA VAL A 125 -8.92 -43.47 22.80
C VAL A 125 -9.29 -41.99 22.86
N ASN A 126 -9.86 -41.52 23.98
CA ASN A 126 -10.25 -40.15 24.16
C ASN A 126 -9.04 -39.18 24.01
N LYS A 127 -7.87 -39.52 24.53
CA LYS A 127 -6.66 -38.72 24.38
C LYS A 127 -6.26 -38.53 22.91
N ILE A 128 -6.30 -39.61 22.13
CA ILE A 128 -5.94 -39.61 20.72
C ILE A 128 -6.97 -38.84 19.91
N GLU A 129 -8.26 -38.97 20.23
CA GLU A 129 -9.33 -38.22 19.59
C GLU A 129 -9.22 -36.71 19.88
N ILE A 130 -8.84 -36.31 21.10
CA ILE A 130 -8.58 -34.93 21.44
C ILE A 130 -7.41 -34.37 20.62
N GLU A 131 -6.31 -35.15 20.50
CA GLU A 131 -5.16 -34.70 19.69
C GLU A 131 -5.52 -34.61 18.20
N GLN A 132 -6.30 -35.54 17.65
CA GLN A 132 -6.83 -35.48 16.28
C GLN A 132 -7.65 -34.20 16.08
N LEU A 133 -8.54 -33.89 17.05
CA LEU A 133 -9.35 -32.66 17.00
C LEU A 133 -8.47 -31.38 17.02
N ASN A 134 -7.44 -31.37 17.86
CA ASN A 134 -6.48 -30.26 17.93
C ASN A 134 -5.74 -30.05 16.60
N ILE A 135 -5.29 -31.12 15.96
CA ILE A 135 -4.63 -31.10 14.66
C ILE A 135 -5.60 -30.56 13.59
N THR A 136 -6.84 -31.07 13.58
CA THR A 136 -7.89 -30.64 12.63
C THR A 136 -8.18 -29.16 12.79
N THR A 137 -8.40 -28.70 14.02
CA THR A 137 -8.68 -27.29 14.34
C THR A 137 -7.53 -26.40 13.89
N SER A 138 -6.30 -26.78 14.18
CA SER A 138 -5.09 -26.06 13.76
C SER A 138 -4.96 -25.97 12.24
N ASN A 139 -5.31 -27.03 11.51
CA ASN A 139 -5.30 -27.04 10.05
C ASN A 139 -6.38 -26.11 9.45
N ILE A 140 -7.58 -26.08 10.02
CA ILE A 140 -8.64 -25.15 9.62
C ILE A 140 -8.19 -23.71 9.82
N GLN A 141 -7.60 -23.40 10.98
CA GLN A 141 -7.09 -22.07 11.27
C GLN A 141 -6.05 -21.61 10.24
N ARG A 142 -5.05 -22.48 9.93
CA ARG A 142 -4.02 -22.15 8.92
C ARG A 142 -4.60 -21.92 7.52
N ARG A 143 -5.64 -22.68 7.13
CA ARG A 143 -6.33 -22.46 5.85
C ARG A 143 -7.07 -21.12 5.82
N ASN A 144 -7.68 -20.72 6.93
CA ASN A 144 -8.33 -19.40 7.05
C ASN A 144 -7.31 -18.27 6.98
N GLU A 145 -6.16 -18.42 7.65
CA GLU A 145 -5.04 -17.46 7.56
C GLU A 145 -4.51 -17.34 6.12
N LEU A 146 -4.35 -18.49 5.42
CA LEU A 146 -3.96 -18.48 4.01
C LEU A 146 -4.95 -17.74 3.13
N ALA A 147 -6.25 -17.98 3.31
CA ALA A 147 -7.29 -17.27 2.56
C ALA A 147 -7.25 -15.76 2.83
N ALA A 148 -7.02 -15.35 4.09
CA ALA A 148 -6.88 -13.94 4.45
C ALA A 148 -5.64 -13.30 3.79
N CYS A 149 -4.49 -13.97 3.78
CA CYS A 149 -3.28 -13.49 3.11
C CYS A 149 -3.49 -13.33 1.59
N LEU A 150 -4.15 -14.28 0.94
CA LEU A 150 -4.46 -14.21 -0.48
C LEU A 150 -5.42 -13.05 -0.80
N ALA A 151 -6.42 -12.83 0.04
CA ALA A 151 -7.34 -11.69 -0.10
C ALA A 151 -6.62 -10.33 0.04
N GLN A 152 -5.65 -10.24 0.98
CA GLN A 152 -4.83 -9.04 1.12
C GLN A 152 -3.92 -8.82 -0.09
N LEU A 153 -3.29 -9.88 -0.63
CA LEU A 153 -2.50 -9.79 -1.86
C LEU A 153 -3.35 -9.33 -3.05
N GLN A 154 -4.58 -9.86 -3.17
CA GLN A 154 -5.52 -9.43 -4.20
C GLN A 154 -5.89 -7.95 -4.05
N ALA A 155 -6.12 -7.48 -2.82
CA ALA A 155 -6.40 -6.07 -2.57
C ALA A 155 -5.21 -5.17 -2.96
N LEU A 156 -3.97 -5.58 -2.69
CA LEU A 156 -2.76 -4.87 -3.13
C LEU A 156 -2.61 -4.85 -4.65
N ASN A 157 -3.15 -5.85 -5.35
CA ASN A 157 -3.20 -5.90 -6.82
C ASN A 157 -4.40 -5.15 -7.42
N GLY A 158 -5.00 -4.24 -6.67
CA GLY A 158 -6.14 -3.45 -7.15
C GLY A 158 -7.47 -4.21 -7.21
N GLY A 159 -7.57 -5.37 -6.53
CA GLY A 159 -8.75 -6.22 -6.52
C GLY A 159 -8.81 -7.25 -7.65
N GLU A 160 -7.86 -7.20 -8.60
CA GLU A 160 -7.78 -8.16 -9.67
C GLU A 160 -7.38 -9.56 -9.17
N PRO A 161 -7.99 -10.63 -9.70
CA PRO A 161 -7.68 -12.00 -9.28
C PRO A 161 -6.21 -12.34 -9.50
N LEU A 162 -5.59 -12.93 -8.50
CA LEU A 162 -4.21 -13.40 -8.60
C LEU A 162 -4.18 -14.76 -9.30
N ASN A 163 -3.67 -14.81 -10.53
CA ASN A 163 -3.34 -16.05 -11.23
C ASN A 163 -2.00 -16.59 -10.71
N LEU A 164 -2.01 -17.07 -9.46
CA LEU A 164 -0.85 -17.76 -8.90
C LEU A 164 -0.90 -19.22 -9.40
N ALA A 165 0.08 -19.61 -10.21
CA ALA A 165 0.29 -21.02 -10.49
C ALA A 165 0.53 -21.73 -9.15
N GLU A 166 -0.06 -22.93 -8.92
CA GLU A 166 0.08 -23.68 -7.67
C GLU A 166 1.53 -23.89 -7.24
N SER A 167 2.47 -23.85 -8.18
CA SER A 167 3.92 -23.98 -7.94
C SER A 167 4.63 -22.64 -7.62
N ALA A 168 3.99 -21.49 -7.82
CA ALA A 168 4.70 -20.19 -7.78
C ALA A 168 5.06 -19.73 -6.36
N LEU A 169 4.35 -20.20 -5.33
CA LEU A 169 4.57 -19.81 -3.92
C LEU A 169 4.76 -21.05 -3.03
N THR A 170 5.64 -21.97 -3.44
CA THR A 170 5.91 -23.22 -2.71
C THR A 170 7.28 -23.23 -2.04
N GLU A 171 8.25 -22.46 -2.55
CA GLU A 171 9.62 -22.48 -2.08
C GLU A 171 10.19 -21.09 -1.84
N TYR A 172 11.03 -20.98 -0.80
CA TYR A 172 11.83 -19.79 -0.57
C TYR A 172 13.00 -19.78 -1.55
N SER A 173 13.23 -18.61 -2.15
CA SER A 173 14.49 -18.38 -2.87
C SER A 173 15.59 -18.13 -1.84
N ASP A 174 16.62 -18.95 -1.82
CA ASP A 174 17.82 -18.69 -1.03
C ASP A 174 18.50 -17.44 -1.56
N ARG A 175 18.55 -16.41 -0.75
CA ARG A 175 19.33 -15.20 -1.01
C ARG A 175 20.55 -15.21 -0.10
N GLU A 176 21.72 -15.06 -0.70
CA GLU A 176 22.93 -14.76 0.06
C GLU A 176 22.74 -13.42 0.77
N LEU A 177 23.01 -13.42 2.07
CA LEU A 177 23.04 -12.18 2.85
C LEU A 177 24.23 -11.35 2.38
N PRO A 178 24.05 -10.01 2.25
CA PRO A 178 25.16 -9.13 1.93
C PRO A 178 26.33 -9.31 2.91
N ALA A 179 27.55 -9.26 2.40
CA ALA A 179 28.75 -9.64 3.15
C ALA A 179 29.09 -8.69 4.31
N SER A 180 28.59 -7.43 4.29
CA SER A 180 28.94 -6.41 5.28
C SER A 180 27.73 -5.53 5.63
N PHE A 181 27.60 -5.21 6.92
CA PHE A 181 26.63 -4.23 7.41
C PHE A 181 26.88 -2.82 6.86
N ASP A 182 28.15 -2.43 6.72
CA ASP A 182 28.52 -1.10 6.23
C ASP A 182 28.12 -0.91 4.77
N ASP A 183 28.26 -1.93 3.93
CA ASP A 183 27.78 -1.91 2.53
C ASP A 183 26.28 -1.74 2.44
N LEU A 184 25.52 -2.45 3.29
CA LEU A 184 24.05 -2.32 3.39
C LEU A 184 23.64 -0.93 3.83
N LYS A 185 24.31 -0.39 4.84
CA LYS A 185 24.06 0.95 5.35
C LYS A 185 24.30 2.01 4.28
N GLU A 186 25.39 1.88 3.53
CA GLU A 186 25.74 2.83 2.48
C GLU A 186 24.72 2.76 1.32
N GLN A 187 24.31 1.56 0.92
CA GLN A 187 23.24 1.36 -0.05
C GLN A 187 21.91 1.95 0.43
N ALA A 188 21.54 1.73 1.68
CA ALA A 188 20.32 2.28 2.26
C ALA A 188 20.35 3.81 2.26
N LEU A 189 21.45 4.43 2.69
CA LEU A 189 21.61 5.89 2.72
C LEU A 189 21.55 6.55 1.32
N GLN A 190 21.92 5.82 0.27
CA GLN A 190 21.90 6.29 -1.12
C GLN A 190 20.55 6.02 -1.81
N SER A 191 19.91 4.90 -1.53
CA SER A 191 18.74 4.42 -2.27
C SER A 191 17.41 4.58 -1.54
N ASP A 192 17.40 4.95 -0.25
CA ASP A 192 16.18 5.10 0.52
C ASP A 192 15.37 6.33 0.06
N PRO A 193 14.17 6.14 -0.50
CA PRO A 193 13.34 7.24 -0.98
C PRO A 193 12.86 8.16 0.15
N GLU A 194 12.70 7.64 1.36
CA GLU A 194 12.26 8.43 2.51
C GLU A 194 13.34 9.44 2.93
N LEU A 195 14.60 9.01 2.98
CA LEU A 195 15.72 9.91 3.23
C LEU A 195 15.92 10.96 2.13
N GLN A 196 15.67 10.58 0.88
CA GLN A 196 15.71 11.51 -0.24
C GLN A 196 14.59 12.55 -0.13
N MET A 197 13.38 12.13 0.22
CA MET A 197 12.23 13.00 0.44
C MET A 197 12.49 14.01 1.57
N LEU A 198 12.98 13.56 2.73
CA LEU A 198 13.34 14.44 3.86
C LEU A 198 14.40 15.48 3.50
N ARG A 199 15.39 15.11 2.67
CA ARG A 199 16.39 16.06 2.16
C ARG A 199 15.75 17.14 1.27
N GLN A 200 14.77 16.77 0.47
CA GLN A 200 14.02 17.71 -0.39
C GLN A 200 13.13 18.63 0.43
N GLU A 201 12.44 18.12 1.45
CA GLU A 201 11.62 18.93 2.37
C GLU A 201 12.47 19.99 3.06
N ASN A 202 13.66 19.62 3.55
CA ASN A 202 14.59 20.58 4.13
C ASN A 202 15.06 21.65 3.13
N GLN A 203 15.20 21.29 1.85
CA GLN A 203 15.56 22.28 0.82
C GLN A 203 14.41 23.25 0.50
N ILE A 204 13.15 22.79 0.59
CA ILE A 204 11.97 23.64 0.41
C ILE A 204 11.85 24.61 1.58
N ALA A 205 11.88 24.11 2.82
CA ALA A 205 11.79 24.92 4.04
C ALA A 205 12.89 26.00 4.14
N GLY A 206 14.05 25.78 3.55
CA GLY A 206 15.13 26.77 3.50
C GLY A 206 14.96 27.85 2.42
N LYS A 207 13.90 27.75 1.58
CA LYS A 207 13.63 28.68 0.47
C LYS A 207 12.29 29.41 0.58
N GLU A 208 11.42 28.98 1.49
CA GLU A 208 10.23 29.70 1.96
C GLU A 208 10.62 30.80 2.95
#